data_04024a35815b725673187eec6dfb314d
#
_entry.id   04024a35815b725673187eec6dfb314d
#
_cell.length_a   1.000
_cell.length_b   1.000
_cell.length_c   1.000
_cell.angle_alpha   90.00
_cell.angle_beta   90.00
_cell.angle_gamma   90.00
#
_symmetry.space_group_name_H-M   'P 1'
#
loop_
_entity.id
_entity.type
_entity.pdbx_description
1 polymer ?
#
loop_
_entity_poly.entity_id
_entity_poly.type
_entity_poly.pdbx_seq_one_letter_code
_entity_poly.pdbx_strand_id
1 'polypeptide(L)'
;INYEADDLIATYSKQITKLGSDVTIVSSDKDLMQLHDKKVRIYDPMKNKFIKKEDVIAKFGVTSDKVIDVQSLAGDTSDNVPGVPGIGVKTAAELINKFGSLEELLKNAETIKQNKRRETIIENKDKALISKKLVTLKNDVPVKNKLDDFLLKEIDKKKLFNFLRDMEFNRLLSSAISTYGEIDFEDKNKEQAQKTKDNLSKSNYNLIKSEDELKKLIYKIEEVGELAIDTETNSINPVSYTHLTLPTSHC
;
A
#
# COMPACT_ATOMS: atom_id res chain seq x y z
N ILE A 1 -14.52 -0.03 -14.50
CA ILE A 1 -14.83 -1.48 -14.39
C ILE A 1 -14.01 -2.16 -15.47
N ASN A 2 -13.34 -3.29 -15.18
CA ASN A 2 -12.50 -4.12 -16.05
C ASN A 2 -11.06 -3.63 -16.29
N TYR A 3 -10.57 -2.63 -15.58
CA TYR A 3 -9.18 -2.17 -15.64
C TYR A 3 -8.65 -1.94 -14.23
N GLU A 4 -7.37 -2.16 -14.04
CA GLU A 4 -6.67 -1.89 -12.79
C GLU A 4 -6.25 -0.43 -12.69
N ALA A 5 -5.92 0.04 -11.49
CA ALA A 5 -5.42 1.40 -11.29
C ALA A 5 -4.14 1.65 -12.08
N ASP A 6 -3.28 0.64 -12.18
CA ASP A 6 -1.99 0.69 -12.86
C ASP A 6 -2.13 0.88 -14.37
N ASP A 7 -3.18 0.29 -14.98
CA ASP A 7 -3.53 0.54 -16.38
C ASP A 7 -3.92 2.01 -16.62
N LEU A 8 -4.67 2.60 -15.67
CA LEU A 8 -5.02 4.02 -15.75
C LEU A 8 -3.78 4.91 -15.59
N ILE A 9 -2.89 4.58 -14.63
CA ILE A 9 -1.62 5.28 -14.44
C ILE A 9 -0.78 5.21 -15.70
N ALA A 10 -0.65 4.03 -16.32
CA ALA A 10 0.08 3.84 -17.57
C ALA A 10 -0.55 4.64 -18.72
N THR A 11 -1.88 4.64 -18.81
CA THR A 11 -2.63 5.38 -19.85
C THR A 11 -2.42 6.88 -19.73
N TYR A 12 -2.63 7.46 -18.53
CA TYR A 12 -2.43 8.89 -18.31
C TYR A 12 -0.96 9.29 -18.45
N SER A 13 -0.02 8.47 -17.96
CA SER A 13 1.41 8.74 -18.14
C SER A 13 1.78 8.83 -19.61
N LYS A 14 1.26 7.93 -20.45
CA LYS A 14 1.47 7.95 -21.90
C LYS A 14 0.83 9.18 -22.56
N GLN A 15 -0.38 9.58 -22.15
CA GLN A 15 -1.05 10.77 -22.68
C GLN A 15 -0.28 12.04 -22.34
N ILE A 16 0.12 12.20 -21.08
CA ILE A 16 0.85 13.38 -20.59
C ILE A 16 2.21 13.51 -21.26
N THR A 17 2.97 12.41 -21.36
CA THR A 17 4.29 12.42 -22.00
C THR A 17 4.23 12.72 -23.51
N LYS A 18 3.16 12.29 -24.19
CA LYS A 18 2.90 12.66 -25.58
C LYS A 18 2.65 14.16 -25.76
N LEU A 19 2.07 14.83 -24.76
CA LEU A 19 1.89 16.29 -24.76
C LEU A 19 3.19 17.05 -24.41
N GLY A 20 4.27 16.33 -24.14
CA GLY A 20 5.57 16.93 -23.84
C GLY A 20 5.86 17.14 -22.36
N SER A 21 4.89 16.89 -21.48
CA SER A 21 5.01 17.11 -20.04
C SER A 21 5.65 15.92 -19.30
N ASP A 22 6.22 16.19 -18.13
CA ASP A 22 6.76 15.18 -17.24
C ASP A 22 5.68 14.60 -16.32
N VAL A 23 5.88 13.36 -15.91
CA VAL A 23 5.01 12.64 -14.99
C VAL A 23 5.79 12.23 -13.74
N THR A 24 5.18 12.39 -12.57
CA THR A 24 5.66 11.79 -11.34
C THR A 24 4.59 10.82 -10.82
N ILE A 25 4.89 9.53 -10.82
CA ILE A 25 4.05 8.48 -10.24
C ILE A 25 4.44 8.35 -8.77
N VAL A 26 3.48 8.44 -7.85
CA VAL A 26 3.70 8.25 -6.41
C VAL A 26 3.18 6.86 -6.05
N SER A 27 4.08 5.89 -5.95
CA SER A 27 3.75 4.51 -5.63
C SER A 27 4.97 3.73 -5.15
N SER A 28 4.74 2.74 -4.28
CA SER A 28 5.75 1.73 -3.90
C SER A 28 5.67 0.46 -4.75
N ASP A 29 4.74 0.42 -5.71
CA ASP A 29 4.52 -0.74 -6.55
C ASP A 29 5.67 -0.94 -7.54
N LYS A 30 6.18 -2.18 -7.55
CA LYS A 30 7.29 -2.56 -8.43
C LYS A 30 6.90 -2.64 -9.89
N ASP A 31 5.63 -2.91 -10.19
CA ASP A 31 5.18 -3.15 -11.55
C ASP A 31 5.12 -1.86 -12.36
N LEU A 32 4.90 -0.74 -11.68
CA LEU A 32 5.01 0.59 -12.28
C LEU A 32 6.45 0.95 -12.72
N MET A 33 7.48 0.20 -12.26
CA MET A 33 8.87 0.43 -12.71
C MET A 33 9.07 0.19 -14.21
N GLN A 34 8.17 -0.54 -14.87
CA GLN A 34 8.16 -0.67 -16.33
C GLN A 34 7.89 0.65 -17.05
N LEU A 35 7.25 1.63 -16.36
CA LEU A 35 6.93 2.95 -16.92
C LEU A 35 8.05 3.98 -16.73
N HIS A 36 9.08 3.66 -15.92
CA HIS A 36 10.15 4.60 -15.61
C HIS A 36 10.98 4.93 -16.86
N ASP A 37 11.02 6.22 -17.22
CA ASP A 37 11.84 6.73 -18.31
C ASP A 37 12.33 8.16 -18.04
N LYS A 38 12.80 8.88 -19.08
CA LYS A 38 13.29 10.26 -18.95
C LYS A 38 12.22 11.25 -18.52
N LYS A 39 10.94 11.00 -18.87
CA LYS A 39 9.78 11.88 -18.59
C LYS A 39 8.89 11.32 -17.49
N VAL A 40 9.00 10.02 -17.17
CA VAL A 40 8.21 9.37 -16.12
C VAL A 40 9.10 9.01 -14.95
N ARG A 41 8.94 9.73 -13.85
CA ARG A 41 9.65 9.48 -12.58
C ARG A 41 8.72 8.76 -11.61
N ILE A 42 9.28 7.92 -10.75
CA ILE A 42 8.55 7.22 -9.71
C ILE A 42 9.09 7.66 -8.35
N TYR A 43 8.19 8.09 -7.47
CA TYR A 43 8.51 8.41 -6.09
C TYR A 43 7.91 7.34 -5.18
N ASP A 44 8.77 6.66 -4.41
CA ASP A 44 8.38 5.68 -3.41
C ASP A 44 8.14 6.38 -2.06
N PRO A 45 6.88 6.56 -1.64
CA PRO A 45 6.56 7.27 -0.40
C PRO A 45 6.95 6.48 0.85
N MET A 46 7.05 5.15 0.78
CA MET A 46 7.46 4.31 1.90
C MET A 46 8.96 4.47 2.20
N LYS A 47 9.77 4.64 1.15
CA LYS A 47 11.21 4.84 1.26
C LYS A 47 11.60 6.32 1.21
N ASN A 48 10.63 7.21 1.00
CA ASN A 48 10.83 8.65 0.86
C ASN A 48 11.92 9.01 -0.16
N LYS A 49 11.87 8.37 -1.33
CA LYS A 49 12.88 8.59 -2.38
C LYS A 49 12.33 8.41 -3.79
N PHE A 50 12.95 9.09 -4.75
CA PHE A 50 12.74 8.79 -6.16
C PHE A 50 13.46 7.50 -6.55
N ILE A 51 12.76 6.65 -7.30
CA ILE A 51 13.32 5.45 -7.92
C ILE A 51 14.17 5.90 -9.10
N LYS A 52 15.44 5.50 -9.10
CA LYS A 52 16.40 5.77 -10.17
C LYS A 52 16.55 4.56 -11.07
N LYS A 53 17.18 4.75 -12.23
CA LYS A 53 17.52 3.65 -13.15
C LYS A 53 18.31 2.54 -12.45
N GLU A 54 19.22 2.92 -11.57
CA GLU A 54 20.04 1.99 -10.79
C GLU A 54 19.20 1.14 -9.82
N ASP A 55 18.13 1.70 -9.25
CA ASP A 55 17.20 0.97 -8.38
C ASP A 55 16.41 -0.08 -9.19
N VAL A 56 16.01 0.24 -10.43
CA VAL A 56 15.35 -0.71 -11.34
C VAL A 56 16.31 -1.85 -11.70
N ILE A 57 17.54 -1.52 -12.06
CA ILE A 57 18.57 -2.52 -12.39
C ILE A 57 18.91 -3.38 -11.18
N ALA A 58 19.01 -2.79 -9.99
CA ALA A 58 19.26 -3.54 -8.76
C ALA A 58 18.12 -4.53 -8.45
N LYS A 59 16.86 -4.17 -8.78
CA LYS A 59 15.71 -5.03 -8.54
C LYS A 59 15.49 -6.09 -9.59
N PHE A 60 15.55 -5.72 -10.86
CA PHE A 60 15.19 -6.58 -11.98
C PHE A 60 16.40 -7.08 -12.82
N GLY A 61 17.60 -6.55 -12.59
CA GLY A 61 18.80 -6.87 -13.36
C GLY A 61 18.83 -6.32 -14.78
N VAL A 62 17.84 -5.48 -15.14
CA VAL A 62 17.66 -4.89 -16.48
C VAL A 62 17.16 -3.44 -16.35
N THR A 63 17.16 -2.71 -17.46
CA THR A 63 16.54 -1.40 -17.57
C THR A 63 15.01 -1.51 -17.68
N SER A 64 14.29 -0.40 -17.43
CA SER A 64 12.82 -0.37 -17.34
C SER A 64 12.13 -0.93 -18.58
N ASP A 65 12.68 -0.70 -19.76
CA ASP A 65 12.18 -1.19 -21.05
C ASP A 65 12.16 -2.73 -21.16
N LYS A 66 12.91 -3.43 -20.30
CA LYS A 66 13.02 -4.90 -20.27
C LYS A 66 12.40 -5.53 -19.03
N VAL A 67 11.83 -4.74 -18.12
CA VAL A 67 11.22 -5.25 -16.90
C VAL A 67 10.09 -6.23 -17.19
N ILE A 68 9.25 -5.92 -18.17
CA ILE A 68 8.16 -6.79 -18.62
C ILE A 68 8.69 -8.18 -19.02
N ASP A 69 9.77 -8.23 -19.80
CA ASP A 69 10.33 -9.49 -20.28
C ASP A 69 10.93 -10.34 -19.14
N VAL A 70 11.55 -9.68 -18.15
CA VAL A 70 12.07 -10.35 -16.95
C VAL A 70 10.93 -10.90 -16.11
N GLN A 71 9.88 -10.11 -15.86
CA GLN A 71 8.72 -10.55 -15.10
C GLN A 71 7.93 -11.66 -15.81
N SER A 72 7.90 -11.63 -17.14
CA SER A 72 7.27 -12.68 -17.95
C SER A 72 7.91 -14.05 -17.76
N LEU A 73 9.22 -14.08 -17.55
CA LEU A 73 9.96 -15.30 -17.27
C LEU A 73 9.94 -15.68 -15.80
N ALA A 74 10.16 -14.71 -14.92
CA ALA A 74 10.26 -14.95 -13.47
C ALA A 74 8.90 -15.26 -12.83
N GLY A 75 7.82 -14.72 -13.41
CA GLY A 75 6.50 -14.74 -12.80
C GLY A 75 6.37 -13.80 -11.62
N ASP A 76 5.18 -13.75 -11.06
CA ASP A 76 4.87 -13.06 -9.81
C ASP A 76 3.81 -13.83 -9.04
N THR A 77 4.16 -14.33 -7.86
CA THR A 77 3.23 -15.10 -7.02
C THR A 77 2.18 -14.23 -6.35
N SER A 78 2.49 -12.95 -6.10
CA SER A 78 1.52 -12.01 -5.51
C SER A 78 0.34 -11.78 -6.44
N ASP A 79 0.62 -11.67 -7.74
CA ASP A 79 -0.36 -11.34 -8.78
C ASP A 79 -0.78 -12.56 -9.62
N ASN A 80 -0.43 -13.75 -9.10
CA ASN A 80 -0.75 -15.02 -9.76
C ASN A 80 -0.23 -15.12 -11.22
N VAL A 81 0.91 -14.49 -11.50
CA VAL A 81 1.59 -14.57 -12.78
C VAL A 81 2.48 -15.82 -12.81
N PRO A 82 2.21 -16.79 -13.71
CA PRO A 82 2.84 -18.12 -13.62
C PRO A 82 4.34 -18.12 -13.87
N GLY A 83 4.84 -17.28 -14.79
CA GLY A 83 6.24 -17.32 -15.23
C GLY A 83 6.66 -18.68 -15.82
N VAL A 84 7.95 -18.89 -15.89
CA VAL A 84 8.58 -20.16 -16.29
C VAL A 84 9.10 -20.87 -15.03
N PRO A 85 8.67 -22.10 -14.73
CA PRO A 85 9.09 -22.82 -13.54
C PRO A 85 10.61 -22.87 -13.36
N GLY A 86 11.10 -22.51 -12.18
CA GLY A 86 12.53 -22.52 -11.84
C GLY A 86 13.36 -21.39 -12.47
N ILE A 87 12.72 -20.42 -13.13
CA ILE A 87 13.36 -19.21 -13.61
C ILE A 87 12.98 -18.05 -12.67
N GLY A 88 13.90 -17.65 -11.80
CA GLY A 88 13.76 -16.45 -10.97
C GLY A 88 14.29 -15.20 -11.67
N VAL A 89 14.05 -14.02 -11.05
CA VAL A 89 14.43 -12.70 -11.60
C VAL A 89 15.88 -12.63 -12.07
N LYS A 90 16.84 -13.17 -11.29
CA LYS A 90 18.25 -13.14 -11.65
C LYS A 90 18.55 -13.91 -12.94
N THR A 91 18.00 -15.12 -13.08
CA THR A 91 18.17 -15.94 -14.26
C THR A 91 17.43 -15.35 -15.46
N ALA A 92 16.23 -14.80 -15.24
CA ALA A 92 15.47 -14.10 -16.27
C ALA A 92 16.25 -12.90 -16.81
N ALA A 93 16.83 -12.09 -15.93
CA ALA A 93 17.66 -10.95 -16.31
C ALA A 93 18.90 -11.36 -17.13
N GLU A 94 19.60 -12.42 -16.73
CA GLU A 94 20.73 -12.96 -17.49
C GLU A 94 20.33 -13.35 -18.92
N LEU A 95 19.18 -14.02 -19.06
CA LEU A 95 18.66 -14.43 -20.37
C LEU A 95 18.23 -13.23 -21.22
N ILE A 96 17.46 -12.31 -20.65
CA ILE A 96 16.99 -11.12 -21.38
C ILE A 96 18.16 -10.20 -21.77
N ASN A 97 19.15 -10.03 -20.91
CA ASN A 97 20.35 -9.27 -21.28
C ASN A 97 21.14 -9.95 -22.42
N LYS A 98 21.17 -11.29 -22.49
CA LYS A 98 21.87 -12.04 -23.52
C LYS A 98 21.11 -12.03 -24.84
N PHE A 99 19.81 -12.25 -24.84
CA PHE A 99 19.00 -12.42 -26.05
C PHE A 99 18.29 -11.13 -26.49
N GLY A 100 18.22 -10.11 -25.63
CA GLY A 100 17.63 -8.81 -25.94
C GLY A 100 16.18 -8.67 -25.50
N SER A 101 15.30 -9.62 -25.84
CA SER A 101 13.88 -9.65 -25.50
C SER A 101 13.38 -11.06 -25.23
N LEU A 102 12.16 -11.19 -24.71
CA LEU A 102 11.48 -12.48 -24.52
C LEU A 102 11.27 -13.17 -25.87
N GLU A 103 10.84 -12.45 -26.89
CA GLU A 103 10.58 -13.00 -28.23
C GLU A 103 11.86 -13.59 -28.84
N GLU A 104 12.96 -12.85 -28.79
CA GLU A 104 14.24 -13.32 -29.30
C GLU A 104 14.78 -14.50 -28.47
N LEU A 105 14.57 -14.49 -27.16
CA LEU A 105 14.90 -15.64 -26.30
C LEU A 105 14.12 -16.89 -26.74
N LEU A 106 12.79 -16.78 -26.88
CA LEU A 106 11.94 -17.92 -27.25
C LEU A 106 12.21 -18.44 -28.65
N LYS A 107 12.58 -17.56 -29.58
CA LYS A 107 12.96 -17.92 -30.95
C LYS A 107 14.31 -18.67 -30.98
N ASN A 108 15.23 -18.28 -30.11
CA ASN A 108 16.58 -18.82 -30.06
C ASN A 108 16.82 -19.77 -28.89
N ALA A 109 15.76 -20.29 -28.27
CA ALA A 109 15.85 -21.10 -27.05
C ALA A 109 16.77 -22.31 -27.19
N GLU A 110 16.83 -22.93 -28.38
CA GLU A 110 17.69 -24.05 -28.71
C GLU A 110 19.18 -23.75 -28.48
N THR A 111 19.60 -22.49 -28.54
CA THR A 111 21.01 -22.07 -28.37
C THR A 111 21.42 -21.94 -26.89
N ILE A 112 20.50 -22.19 -25.96
CA ILE A 112 20.79 -22.14 -24.52
C ILE A 112 21.68 -23.32 -24.16
N LYS A 113 22.86 -23.04 -23.62
CA LYS A 113 23.88 -24.06 -23.31
C LYS A 113 23.44 -25.06 -22.22
N GLN A 114 22.66 -24.61 -21.26
CA GLN A 114 22.21 -25.45 -20.14
C GLN A 114 20.96 -26.24 -20.53
N ASN A 115 21.11 -27.56 -20.73
CA ASN A 115 20.05 -28.44 -21.20
C ASN A 115 18.73 -28.29 -20.43
N LYS A 116 18.79 -28.43 -19.11
CA LYS A 116 17.57 -28.31 -18.25
C LYS A 116 16.88 -26.97 -18.44
N ARG A 117 17.60 -25.85 -18.47
CA ARG A 117 17.05 -24.51 -18.66
C ARG A 117 16.45 -24.35 -20.06
N ARG A 118 17.10 -24.88 -21.08
CA ARG A 118 16.61 -24.89 -22.46
C ARG A 118 15.28 -25.62 -22.56
N GLU A 119 15.23 -26.87 -22.08
CA GLU A 119 14.04 -27.70 -22.09
C GLU A 119 12.87 -27.01 -21.34
N THR A 120 13.12 -26.53 -20.13
CA THR A 120 12.11 -25.82 -19.34
C THR A 120 11.53 -24.60 -20.05
N ILE A 121 12.36 -23.81 -20.73
CA ILE A 121 11.89 -22.62 -21.47
C ILE A 121 11.06 -23.02 -22.69
N ILE A 122 11.49 -24.04 -23.43
CA ILE A 122 10.77 -24.53 -24.61
C ILE A 122 9.41 -25.10 -24.22
N GLU A 123 9.36 -25.95 -23.19
CA GLU A 123 8.12 -26.55 -22.68
C GLU A 123 7.13 -25.53 -22.11
N ASN A 124 7.62 -24.44 -21.55
CA ASN A 124 6.77 -23.42 -20.90
C ASN A 124 6.67 -22.11 -21.69
N LYS A 125 6.92 -22.15 -22.99
CA LYS A 125 6.81 -20.99 -23.89
C LYS A 125 5.46 -20.27 -23.75
N ASP A 126 4.37 -21.02 -23.74
CA ASP A 126 3.03 -20.45 -23.64
C ASP A 126 2.79 -19.76 -22.30
N LYS A 127 3.32 -20.32 -21.20
CA LYS A 127 3.25 -19.67 -19.88
C LYS A 127 4.00 -18.34 -19.87
N ALA A 128 5.19 -18.28 -20.49
CA ALA A 128 5.92 -17.02 -20.60
C ALA A 128 5.15 -15.96 -21.39
N LEU A 129 4.50 -16.36 -22.49
CA LEU A 129 3.68 -15.46 -23.32
C LEU A 129 2.40 -15.00 -22.62
N ILE A 130 1.76 -15.89 -21.85
CA ILE A 130 0.62 -15.52 -21.00
C ILE A 130 1.07 -14.56 -19.91
N SER A 131 2.18 -14.87 -19.24
CA SER A 131 2.76 -13.99 -18.21
C SER A 131 3.06 -12.61 -18.77
N LYS A 132 3.62 -12.51 -19.99
CA LYS A 132 3.86 -11.23 -20.66
C LYS A 132 2.61 -10.41 -20.83
N LYS A 133 1.51 -11.04 -21.20
CA LYS A 133 0.21 -10.35 -21.31
C LYS A 133 -0.31 -9.87 -19.97
N LEU A 134 -0.09 -10.64 -18.89
CA LEU A 134 -0.56 -10.33 -17.55
C LEU A 134 0.24 -9.17 -16.92
N VAL A 135 1.57 -9.17 -17.07
CA VAL A 135 2.43 -8.14 -16.47
C VAL A 135 2.51 -6.85 -17.28
N THR A 136 2.08 -6.86 -18.53
CA THR A 136 2.12 -5.66 -19.37
C THR A 136 0.95 -4.75 -19.07
N LEU A 137 1.23 -3.59 -18.52
CA LEU A 137 0.21 -2.59 -18.21
C LEU A 137 -0.44 -2.07 -19.50
N LYS A 138 -1.77 -2.00 -19.47
CA LYS A 138 -2.55 -1.44 -20.58
C LYS A 138 -2.45 0.09 -20.56
N ASN A 139 -2.01 0.67 -21.67
CA ASN A 139 -1.74 2.10 -21.77
C ASN A 139 -2.64 2.83 -22.79
N ASP A 140 -3.79 2.23 -23.10
CA ASP A 140 -4.80 2.71 -24.03
C ASP A 140 -6.24 2.52 -23.49
N VAL A 141 -6.38 2.56 -22.17
CA VAL A 141 -7.67 2.44 -21.49
C VAL A 141 -8.59 3.59 -21.95
N PRO A 142 -9.86 3.34 -22.29
CA PRO A 142 -10.81 4.38 -22.62
C PRO A 142 -11.17 5.17 -21.36
N VAL A 143 -10.48 6.29 -21.14
CA VAL A 143 -10.70 7.20 -20.02
C VAL A 143 -11.73 8.25 -20.36
N LYS A 144 -12.67 8.51 -19.43
CA LYS A 144 -13.72 9.53 -19.60
C LYS A 144 -13.24 10.93 -19.25
N ASN A 145 -12.38 11.05 -18.25
CA ASN A 145 -11.91 12.32 -17.74
C ASN A 145 -10.75 12.84 -18.61
N LYS A 146 -10.79 14.13 -18.92
CA LYS A 146 -9.70 14.83 -19.59
C LYS A 146 -8.63 15.23 -18.57
N LEU A 147 -7.40 15.49 -19.03
CA LEU A 147 -6.32 15.91 -18.14
C LEU A 147 -6.64 17.21 -17.40
N ASP A 148 -7.38 18.11 -18.03
CA ASP A 148 -7.81 19.39 -17.44
C ASP A 148 -8.74 19.20 -16.23
N ASP A 149 -9.46 18.07 -16.16
CA ASP A 149 -10.32 17.75 -15.02
C ASP A 149 -9.53 17.48 -13.74
N PHE A 150 -8.23 17.17 -13.86
CA PHE A 150 -7.30 16.88 -12.77
C PHE A 150 -6.42 18.07 -12.38
N LEU A 151 -6.70 19.27 -12.91
CA LEU A 151 -5.97 20.46 -12.47
C LEU A 151 -6.12 20.66 -10.96
N LEU A 152 -4.99 21.00 -10.32
CA LEU A 152 -4.98 21.30 -8.89
C LEU A 152 -5.87 22.53 -8.64
N LYS A 153 -6.90 22.36 -7.81
CA LYS A 153 -7.82 23.43 -7.40
C LYS A 153 -7.35 24.00 -6.07
N GLU A 154 -7.80 25.22 -5.79
CA GLU A 154 -7.62 25.79 -4.45
C GLU A 154 -8.25 24.88 -3.40
N ILE A 155 -7.58 24.74 -2.26
CA ILE A 155 -8.02 23.87 -1.18
C ILE A 155 -9.21 24.51 -0.48
N ASP A 156 -10.34 23.80 -0.45
CA ASP A 156 -11.46 24.14 0.43
C ASP A 156 -11.08 23.76 1.86
N LYS A 157 -10.43 24.72 2.54
CA LYS A 157 -9.92 24.53 3.91
C LYS A 157 -11.04 24.09 4.86
N LYS A 158 -12.26 24.66 4.71
CA LYS A 158 -13.39 24.35 5.58
C LYS A 158 -13.80 22.89 5.45
N LYS A 159 -13.91 22.38 4.23
CA LYS A 159 -14.22 20.95 4.00
C LYS A 159 -13.11 20.04 4.48
N LEU A 160 -11.85 20.38 4.19
CA LEU A 160 -10.70 19.59 4.64
C LEU A 160 -10.66 19.46 6.16
N PHE A 161 -10.78 20.57 6.86
CA PHE A 161 -10.67 20.58 8.32
C PHE A 161 -11.86 19.93 9.00
N ASN A 162 -13.08 20.12 8.49
CA ASN A 162 -14.25 19.42 8.98
C ASN A 162 -14.10 17.91 8.79
N PHE A 163 -13.66 17.45 7.61
CA PHE A 163 -13.41 16.04 7.36
C PHE A 163 -12.37 15.47 8.32
N LEU A 164 -11.22 16.15 8.51
CA LEU A 164 -10.17 15.68 9.42
C LEU A 164 -10.64 15.61 10.87
N ARG A 165 -11.54 16.52 11.27
CA ARG A 165 -12.14 16.53 12.60
C ARG A 165 -13.17 15.42 12.76
N ASP A 166 -14.09 15.28 11.81
CA ASP A 166 -15.14 14.26 11.83
C ASP A 166 -14.57 12.84 11.86
N MET A 167 -13.40 12.66 11.21
CA MET A 167 -12.64 11.41 11.22
C MET A 167 -11.67 11.28 12.41
N GLU A 168 -11.66 12.26 13.33
CA GLU A 168 -10.76 12.30 14.50
C GLU A 168 -9.26 12.23 14.15
N PHE A 169 -8.87 12.67 12.96
CA PHE A 169 -7.47 12.69 12.50
C PHE A 169 -6.70 13.88 13.08
N ASN A 170 -6.57 13.93 14.39
CA ASN A 170 -6.02 15.07 15.14
C ASN A 170 -4.62 15.49 14.71
N ARG A 171 -3.73 14.52 14.41
CA ARG A 171 -2.37 14.80 13.95
C ARG A 171 -2.36 15.44 12.55
N LEU A 172 -3.19 14.94 11.65
CA LEU A 172 -3.32 15.50 10.30
C LEU A 172 -3.99 16.87 10.33
N LEU A 173 -4.98 17.07 11.20
CA LEU A 173 -5.62 18.36 11.40
C LEU A 173 -4.61 19.41 11.88
N SER A 174 -3.80 19.10 12.89
CA SER A 174 -2.75 20.01 13.37
C SER A 174 -1.73 20.36 12.27
N SER A 175 -1.33 19.38 11.47
CA SER A 175 -0.44 19.59 10.33
C SER A 175 -1.09 20.44 9.23
N ALA A 176 -2.36 20.23 8.94
CA ALA A 176 -3.11 21.00 7.95
C ALA A 176 -3.32 22.46 8.40
N ILE A 177 -3.60 22.70 9.68
CA ILE A 177 -3.68 24.05 10.27
C ILE A 177 -2.32 24.76 10.15
N SER A 178 -1.24 24.08 10.48
CA SER A 178 0.12 24.64 10.36
C SER A 178 0.48 25.01 8.91
N THR A 179 0.00 24.23 7.94
CA THR A 179 0.31 24.43 6.51
C THR A 179 -0.57 25.49 5.85
N TYR A 180 -1.86 25.50 6.17
CA TYR A 180 -2.86 26.31 5.46
C TYR A 180 -3.42 27.47 6.28
N GLY A 181 -2.99 27.62 7.53
CA GLY A 181 -3.49 28.61 8.48
C GLY A 181 -4.78 28.18 9.16
N GLU A 182 -5.11 28.84 10.24
CA GLU A 182 -6.34 28.64 10.98
C GLU A 182 -7.55 29.14 10.19
N ILE A 183 -8.71 28.53 10.44
CA ILE A 183 -10.00 29.04 10.01
C ILE A 183 -10.82 29.28 11.26
N ASP A 184 -11.57 30.38 11.29
CA ASP A 184 -12.61 30.59 12.29
C ASP A 184 -13.71 29.53 12.09
N PHE A 185 -13.69 28.56 12.98
CA PHE A 185 -14.75 27.58 13.05
C PHE A 185 -15.93 28.21 13.78
N GLU A 186 -17.05 28.36 13.12
CA GLU A 186 -18.31 28.57 13.84
C GLU A 186 -18.54 27.36 14.76
N ASP A 187 -18.33 27.60 16.05
CA ASP A 187 -18.34 26.59 17.11
C ASP A 187 -19.72 25.98 17.28
N LYS A 188 -20.12 25.02 16.43
CA LYS A 188 -21.29 24.17 16.73
C LYS A 188 -20.99 23.04 17.71
N ASN A 189 -19.73 22.85 18.15
CA ASN A 189 -19.32 21.70 18.96
C ASN A 189 -18.67 22.03 20.32
N LYS A 190 -18.72 23.28 20.80
CA LYS A 190 -18.35 23.53 22.22
C LYS A 190 -19.22 22.78 23.19
N GLU A 191 -20.50 22.53 22.84
CA GLU A 191 -21.42 21.77 23.68
C GLU A 191 -21.11 20.26 23.74
N GLN A 192 -20.53 19.65 22.68
CA GLN A 192 -20.22 18.21 22.71
C GLN A 192 -18.90 17.91 23.42
N ALA A 193 -17.88 18.75 23.27
CA ALA A 193 -16.60 18.55 23.96
C ALA A 193 -16.73 18.79 25.48
N GLN A 194 -17.62 19.67 25.92
CA GLN A 194 -17.94 19.82 27.33
C GLN A 194 -18.75 18.64 27.87
N LYS A 195 -19.72 18.10 27.11
CA LYS A 195 -20.50 16.92 27.51
C LYS A 195 -19.65 15.66 27.63
N THR A 196 -18.60 15.49 26.81
CA THR A 196 -17.71 14.34 26.93
C THR A 196 -16.77 14.46 28.13
N LYS A 197 -16.29 15.66 28.47
CA LYS A 197 -15.50 15.88 29.70
C LYS A 197 -16.36 15.72 30.96
N ASP A 198 -17.58 16.19 30.95
CA ASP A 198 -18.52 16.04 32.08
C ASP A 198 -19.02 14.59 32.26
N ASN A 199 -19.04 13.77 31.19
CA ASN A 199 -19.38 12.35 31.28
C ASN A 199 -18.21 11.50 31.80
N LEU A 200 -16.96 11.87 31.50
CA LEU A 200 -15.78 11.22 32.08
C LEU A 200 -15.60 11.49 33.57
N SER A 201 -16.06 12.64 34.06
CA SER A 201 -16.05 12.95 35.49
C SER A 201 -17.15 12.26 36.33
N LYS A 202 -18.11 11.59 35.65
CA LYS A 202 -19.19 10.81 36.31
C LYS A 202 -19.05 9.30 36.16
N SER A 203 -17.94 8.81 35.61
CA SER A 203 -17.67 7.37 35.58
C SER A 203 -17.39 6.88 37.01
N ASN A 204 -18.27 6.03 37.53
CA ASN A 204 -18.09 5.38 38.82
C ASN A 204 -17.00 4.30 38.71
N TYR A 205 -15.77 4.71 38.96
CA TYR A 205 -14.66 3.74 39.09
C TYR A 205 -14.75 3.11 40.51
N ASN A 206 -14.82 1.80 40.55
CA ASN A 206 -14.78 1.03 41.80
C ASN A 206 -13.45 0.31 41.89
N LEU A 207 -12.68 0.65 42.91
CA LEU A 207 -11.44 -0.05 43.22
C LEU A 207 -11.76 -1.25 44.12
N ILE A 208 -11.56 -2.48 43.62
CA ILE A 208 -11.79 -3.72 44.33
C ILE A 208 -10.51 -4.05 45.11
N LYS A 209 -10.66 -4.19 46.42
CA LYS A 209 -9.54 -4.47 47.34
C LYS A 209 -9.73 -5.71 48.20
N SER A 210 -10.90 -6.35 48.14
CA SER A 210 -11.21 -7.52 48.96
C SER A 210 -11.78 -8.67 48.11
N GLU A 211 -11.65 -9.88 48.63
CA GLU A 211 -12.18 -11.08 47.99
C GLU A 211 -13.72 -11.05 47.89
N ASP A 212 -14.38 -10.47 48.87
CA ASP A 212 -15.84 -10.35 48.85
C ASP A 212 -16.36 -9.37 47.80
N GLU A 213 -15.62 -8.28 47.55
CA GLU A 213 -15.93 -7.36 46.47
C GLU A 213 -15.69 -8.00 45.08
N LEU A 214 -14.65 -8.80 44.97
CA LEU A 214 -14.36 -9.58 43.76
C LEU A 214 -15.47 -10.59 43.48
N LYS A 215 -15.94 -11.32 44.49
CA LYS A 215 -17.05 -12.26 44.34
C LYS A 215 -18.34 -11.54 43.86
N LYS A 216 -18.63 -10.37 44.40
CA LYS A 216 -19.79 -9.56 43.94
C LYS A 216 -19.64 -9.12 42.50
N LEU A 217 -18.41 -8.77 42.07
CA LEU A 217 -18.14 -8.43 40.67
C LEU A 217 -18.34 -9.64 39.75
N ILE A 218 -17.84 -10.81 40.13
CA ILE A 218 -18.01 -12.07 39.40
C ILE A 218 -19.50 -12.38 39.18
N TYR A 219 -20.29 -12.32 40.25
CA TYR A 219 -21.74 -12.50 40.12
C TYR A 219 -22.38 -11.55 39.14
N LYS A 220 -21.97 -10.27 39.15
CA LYS A 220 -22.50 -9.27 38.24
C LYS A 220 -22.07 -9.55 36.78
N ILE A 221 -20.85 -10.06 36.58
CA ILE A 221 -20.35 -10.46 35.25
C ILE A 221 -21.13 -11.66 34.72
N GLU A 222 -21.41 -12.65 35.57
CA GLU A 222 -22.23 -13.82 35.22
C GLU A 222 -23.66 -13.43 34.83
N GLU A 223 -24.23 -12.43 35.51
CA GLU A 223 -25.56 -11.88 35.19
C GLU A 223 -25.58 -11.15 33.84
N VAL A 224 -24.55 -10.34 33.53
CA VAL A 224 -24.45 -9.55 32.30
C VAL A 224 -24.01 -10.40 31.10
N GLY A 225 -23.18 -11.43 31.35
CA GLY A 225 -22.70 -12.37 30.32
C GLY A 225 -21.54 -11.85 29.46
N GLU A 226 -21.07 -10.61 29.66
CA GLU A 226 -19.98 -10.00 28.91
C GLU A 226 -18.99 -9.30 29.85
N LEU A 227 -17.68 -9.44 29.58
CA LEU A 227 -16.61 -8.78 30.32
C LEU A 227 -15.48 -8.37 29.40
N ALA A 228 -15.06 -7.09 29.45
CA ALA A 228 -13.82 -6.62 28.88
C ALA A 228 -12.74 -6.58 29.96
N ILE A 229 -11.59 -7.22 29.71
CA ILE A 229 -10.44 -7.25 30.61
C ILE A 229 -9.24 -6.63 29.90
N ASP A 230 -8.57 -5.71 30.59
CA ASP A 230 -7.27 -5.20 30.20
C ASP A 230 -6.27 -5.40 31.34
N THR A 231 -5.00 -5.56 31.02
CA THR A 231 -3.95 -5.81 32.00
C THR A 231 -2.80 -4.85 31.81
N GLU A 232 -2.49 -4.08 32.84
CA GLU A 232 -1.30 -3.25 32.88
C GLU A 232 -0.16 -3.98 33.59
N THR A 233 0.97 -4.07 32.92
CA THR A 233 2.16 -4.72 33.47
C THR A 233 3.34 -3.75 33.49
N ASN A 234 4.09 -3.78 34.57
CA ASN A 234 5.32 -2.98 34.70
C ASN A 234 6.58 -3.74 34.23
N SER A 235 6.44 -4.97 33.73
CA SER A 235 7.54 -5.79 33.23
C SER A 235 7.03 -6.85 32.24
N ILE A 236 7.83 -7.18 31.23
CA ILE A 236 7.61 -8.32 30.32
C ILE A 236 7.92 -9.66 30.99
N ASN A 237 8.60 -9.63 32.13
CA ASN A 237 8.93 -10.85 32.86
C ASN A 237 7.69 -11.38 33.63
N PRO A 238 7.16 -12.55 33.32
CA PRO A 238 5.91 -13.08 33.90
C PRO A 238 6.01 -13.39 35.40
N VAL A 239 7.16 -13.27 36.01
CA VAL A 239 7.41 -13.58 37.45
C VAL A 239 7.37 -12.30 38.32
N SER A 240 7.36 -11.11 37.75
CA SER A 240 7.35 -9.84 38.50
C SER A 240 6.01 -9.12 38.35
N TYR A 241 5.23 -9.12 39.39
CA TYR A 241 4.03 -8.33 39.71
C TYR A 241 3.21 -7.78 38.53
N THR A 242 2.13 -8.48 38.26
CA THR A 242 1.04 -8.00 37.37
C THR A 242 -0.03 -7.32 38.24
N HIS A 243 -0.30 -6.02 38.01
CA HIS A 243 -1.50 -5.39 38.51
C HIS A 243 -2.63 -5.59 37.51
N LEU A 244 -3.65 -6.34 37.90
CA LEU A 244 -4.85 -6.50 37.10
C LEU A 244 -5.77 -5.30 37.40
N THR A 245 -5.94 -4.40 36.44
CA THR A 245 -6.99 -3.38 36.49
C THR A 245 -8.11 -3.83 35.57
N LEU A 246 -9.32 -3.93 36.11
CA LEU A 246 -10.52 -4.25 35.34
C LEU A 246 -11.23 -2.94 34.99
N PRO A 247 -11.16 -2.44 33.74
CA PRO A 247 -12.00 -1.33 33.33
C PRO A 247 -13.44 -1.82 33.21
N THR A 248 -14.31 -1.40 34.11
CA THR A 248 -15.76 -1.57 33.93
C THR A 248 -16.22 -0.51 32.94
N SER A 249 -16.17 -0.79 31.65
CA SER A 249 -16.88 0.02 30.67
C SER A 249 -18.33 -0.46 30.62
N HIS A 250 -19.25 0.41 30.99
CA HIS A 250 -20.65 0.23 30.63
C HIS A 250 -20.77 0.61 29.14
N CYS A 251 -21.12 -0.34 28.29
CA CYS A 251 -21.72 -0.06 27.00
C CYS A 251 -23.13 0.51 27.20
#